data_85720e206e16b4b522a032e023acfafd
#
_entry.id   85720e206e16b4b522a032e023acfafd
#
_cell.length_a   1.000
_cell.length_b   1.000
_cell.length_c   1.000
_cell.angle_alpha   90.00
_cell.angle_beta   90.00
_cell.angle_gamma   90.00
#
_symmetry.space_group_name_H-M   'P 1'
#
loop_
_entity.id
_entity.type
_entity.pdbx_description
1 polymer ?
#
loop_
_entity_poly.entity_id
_entity_poly.type
_entity_poly.pdbx_seq_one_letter_code
_entity_poly.pdbx_strand_id
1 'polypeptide(L)'
;MLEVTADSNIYISALVFAGRPLQFLDAARGGVFGLCISDVLLDEVHRVLRDKFLWSKEALDEAAASIGDFTRRIYPSETIDAVTADPDDNRVLECAVAAGSQFIVTGDGDLLRLGSYSGIRILRVAEFMRLISPD
;
A
#
# COMPACT_ATOMS: atom_id res chain seq x y z
N MET A 1 -17.49 -0.75 -4.57
CA MET A 1 -16.12 -0.34 -4.98
C MET A 1 -15.11 -1.32 -4.38
N LEU A 2 -14.08 -1.70 -5.15
CA LEU A 2 -13.00 -2.52 -4.63
C LEU A 2 -12.24 -1.77 -3.53
N GLU A 3 -11.90 -2.49 -2.47
CA GLU A 3 -11.06 -1.99 -1.39
C GLU A 3 -9.69 -2.67 -1.47
N VAL A 4 -8.63 -1.89 -1.46
CA VAL A 4 -7.26 -2.34 -1.70
C VAL A 4 -6.34 -1.80 -0.63
N THR A 5 -5.39 -2.63 -0.19
CA THR A 5 -4.26 -2.20 0.65
C THR A 5 -2.99 -2.38 -0.17
N ALA A 6 -2.14 -1.35 -0.21
CA ALA A 6 -0.82 -1.43 -0.82
C ALA A 6 0.25 -1.38 0.26
N ASP A 7 1.37 -2.09 0.05
CA ASP A 7 2.46 -1.95 0.99
C ASP A 7 3.17 -0.59 0.82
N SER A 8 3.97 -0.21 1.81
CA SER A 8 4.63 1.10 1.83
C SER A 8 5.51 1.32 0.61
N ASN A 9 6.14 0.27 0.07
CA ASN A 9 7.03 0.38 -1.08
C ASN A 9 6.32 0.83 -2.35
N ILE A 10 5.03 0.55 -2.49
CA ILE A 10 4.26 1.04 -3.63
C ILE A 10 4.15 2.57 -3.58
N TYR A 11 3.85 3.13 -2.40
CA TYR A 11 3.80 4.59 -2.21
C TYR A 11 5.16 5.23 -2.46
N ILE A 12 6.22 4.63 -1.91
CA ILE A 12 7.59 5.14 -2.05
C ILE A 12 7.99 5.14 -3.53
N SER A 13 7.76 4.04 -4.23
CA SER A 13 8.09 3.93 -5.65
C SER A 13 7.32 4.94 -6.51
N ALA A 14 6.04 5.15 -6.20
CA ALA A 14 5.22 6.13 -6.91
C ALA A 14 5.78 7.55 -6.73
N LEU A 15 6.13 7.91 -5.50
CA LEU A 15 6.58 9.26 -5.16
C LEU A 15 7.99 9.56 -5.64
N VAL A 16 8.87 8.55 -5.67
CA VAL A 16 10.27 8.73 -6.04
C VAL A 16 10.51 8.49 -7.54
N PHE A 17 9.90 7.44 -8.10
CA PHE A 17 10.21 6.97 -9.45
C PHE A 17 9.05 7.11 -10.44
N ALA A 18 7.87 7.44 -9.98
CA ALA A 18 6.64 7.54 -10.79
C ALA A 18 6.26 6.16 -11.42
N GLY A 19 6.10 6.06 -12.73
CA GLY A 19 5.80 4.81 -13.41
C GLY A 19 4.45 4.18 -13.04
N ARG A 20 4.36 2.85 -13.10
CA ARG A 20 3.13 2.12 -12.78
C ARG A 20 2.65 2.33 -11.35
N PRO A 21 3.51 2.39 -10.33
CA PRO A 21 3.04 2.70 -8.98
C PRO A 21 2.32 4.04 -8.89
N LEU A 22 2.80 5.06 -9.61
CA LEU A 22 2.10 6.36 -9.64
C LEU A 22 0.75 6.25 -10.36
N GLN A 23 0.69 5.51 -11.47
CA GLN A 23 -0.57 5.25 -12.16
C GLN A 23 -1.59 4.58 -11.25
N PHE A 24 -1.12 3.65 -10.41
CA PHE A 24 -1.94 2.98 -9.40
C PHE A 24 -2.49 4.00 -8.39
N LEU A 25 -1.65 4.86 -7.82
CA LEU A 25 -2.11 5.90 -6.90
C LEU A 25 -3.07 6.90 -7.58
N ASP A 26 -2.79 7.26 -8.83
CA ASP A 26 -3.67 8.17 -9.58
C ASP A 26 -5.05 7.56 -9.82
N ALA A 27 -5.12 6.26 -10.07
CA ALA A 27 -6.40 5.56 -10.20
C ALA A 27 -7.19 5.59 -8.88
N ALA A 28 -6.52 5.40 -7.75
CA ALA A 28 -7.14 5.53 -6.44
C ALA A 28 -7.63 6.96 -6.19
N ARG A 29 -6.79 7.94 -6.52
CA ARG A 29 -7.14 9.36 -6.40
C ARG A 29 -8.36 9.71 -7.25
N GLY A 30 -8.48 9.09 -8.42
CA GLY A 30 -9.62 9.25 -9.32
C GLY A 30 -10.88 8.48 -8.91
N GLY A 31 -10.83 7.73 -7.82
CA GLY A 31 -11.99 6.99 -7.32
C GLY A 31 -12.27 5.67 -8.01
N VAL A 32 -11.32 5.13 -8.77
CA VAL A 32 -11.49 3.83 -9.46
C VAL A 32 -11.62 2.69 -8.46
N PHE A 33 -10.90 2.79 -7.35
CA PHE A 33 -11.00 1.86 -6.21
C PHE A 33 -10.67 2.61 -4.92
N GLY A 34 -11.06 2.03 -3.78
CA GLY A 34 -10.71 2.55 -2.47
C GLY A 34 -9.34 2.05 -2.03
N LEU A 35 -8.49 2.94 -1.54
CA LEU A 35 -7.16 2.59 -1.05
C LEU A 35 -7.09 2.84 0.44
N CYS A 36 -6.55 1.87 1.18
CA CYS A 36 -6.51 1.88 2.64
C CYS A 36 -5.07 1.89 3.12
N ILE A 37 -4.80 2.62 4.19
CA ILE A 37 -3.47 2.71 4.78
C ILE A 37 -3.58 2.79 6.31
N SER A 38 -2.66 2.12 7.02
CA SER A 38 -2.55 2.22 8.47
C SER A 38 -1.48 3.23 8.85
N ASP A 39 -1.46 3.63 10.13
CA ASP A 39 -0.42 4.53 10.65
C ASP A 39 0.97 3.93 10.48
N VAL A 40 1.12 2.63 10.74
CA VAL A 40 2.43 1.94 10.62
C VAL A 40 2.95 2.03 9.18
N LEU A 41 2.08 1.80 8.19
CA LEU A 41 2.47 1.87 6.78
C LEU A 41 2.83 3.30 6.38
N LEU A 42 2.07 4.29 6.84
CA LEU A 42 2.35 5.68 6.56
C LEU A 42 3.66 6.13 7.21
N ASP A 43 3.91 5.72 8.45
CA ASP A 43 5.16 6.00 9.15
C ASP A 43 6.36 5.40 8.42
N GLU A 44 6.22 4.21 7.85
CA GLU A 44 7.28 3.59 7.06
C GLU A 44 7.57 4.38 5.79
N VAL A 45 6.53 4.83 5.08
CA VAL A 45 6.69 5.70 3.91
C VAL A 45 7.48 6.95 4.29
N HIS A 46 7.07 7.61 5.37
CA HIS A 46 7.72 8.82 5.88
C HIS A 46 9.19 8.57 6.20
N ARG A 47 9.48 7.52 6.96
CA ARG A 47 10.84 7.18 7.40
C ARG A 47 11.76 6.90 6.23
N VAL A 48 11.32 6.12 5.25
CA VAL A 48 12.16 5.76 4.09
C VAL A 48 12.42 6.98 3.21
N LEU A 49 11.42 7.80 2.96
CA LEU A 49 11.59 9.04 2.18
C LEU A 49 12.56 10.00 2.88
N ARG A 50 12.47 10.11 4.19
CA ARG A 50 13.36 10.95 4.98
C ARG A 50 14.79 10.42 5.01
N ASP A 51 14.97 9.14 5.39
CA ASP A 51 16.29 8.60 5.73
C ASP A 51 17.04 8.08 4.51
N LYS A 52 16.35 7.50 3.54
CA LYS A 52 16.99 6.94 2.34
C LYS A 52 17.04 7.94 1.19
N PHE A 53 15.96 8.71 0.98
CA PHE A 53 15.83 9.62 -0.15
C PHE A 53 16.05 11.09 0.25
N LEU A 54 16.27 11.36 1.52
CA LEU A 54 16.66 12.67 2.06
C LEU A 54 15.66 13.79 1.72
N TRP A 55 14.37 13.45 1.74
CA TRP A 55 13.32 14.43 1.49
C TRP A 55 13.25 15.47 2.60
N SER A 56 12.97 16.72 2.24
CA SER A 56 12.79 17.81 3.19
C SER A 56 11.51 17.62 4.01
N LYS A 57 11.44 18.34 5.15
CA LYS A 57 10.23 18.33 5.97
C LYS A 57 9.02 18.78 5.17
N GLU A 58 9.16 19.82 4.36
CA GLU A 58 8.07 20.32 3.52
C GLU A 58 7.59 19.26 2.53
N ALA A 59 8.51 18.58 1.87
CA ALA A 59 8.15 17.52 0.92
C ALA A 59 7.47 16.35 1.62
N LEU A 60 7.94 15.97 2.82
CA LEU A 60 7.33 14.90 3.62
C LEU A 60 5.91 15.27 4.05
N ASP A 61 5.71 16.50 4.49
CA ASP A 61 4.38 16.99 4.91
C ASP A 61 3.41 17.02 3.73
N GLU A 62 3.85 17.46 2.56
CA GLU A 62 3.05 17.45 1.34
C GLU A 62 2.66 16.04 0.92
N ALA A 63 3.60 15.09 0.98
CA ALA A 63 3.34 13.70 0.64
C ALA A 63 2.31 13.08 1.59
N ALA A 64 2.45 13.30 2.89
CA ALA A 64 1.51 12.79 3.89
C ALA A 64 0.11 13.37 3.67
N ALA A 65 0.01 14.66 3.41
CA ALA A 65 -1.27 15.33 3.14
C ALA A 65 -1.92 14.77 1.87
N SER A 66 -1.15 14.61 0.80
CA SER A 66 -1.64 14.07 -0.47
C SER A 66 -2.17 12.64 -0.29
N ILE A 67 -1.41 11.79 0.38
CA ILE A 67 -1.84 10.41 0.66
C ILE A 67 -3.12 10.41 1.49
N GLY A 68 -3.20 11.26 2.51
CA GLY A 68 -4.39 11.37 3.37
C GLY A 68 -5.65 11.77 2.60
N ASP A 69 -5.51 12.55 1.52
CA ASP A 69 -6.65 13.05 0.75
C ASP A 69 -7.38 11.94 -0.03
N PHE A 70 -6.70 10.88 -0.43
CA PHE A 70 -7.32 9.83 -1.25
C PHE A 70 -7.26 8.44 -0.63
N THR A 71 -6.85 8.31 0.62
CA THR A 71 -6.83 7.03 1.31
C THR A 71 -7.75 7.03 2.52
N ARG A 72 -8.21 5.83 2.89
CA ARG A 72 -8.96 5.63 4.12
C ARG A 72 -7.99 5.14 5.20
N ARG A 73 -7.93 5.86 6.33
CA ARG A 73 -7.07 5.46 7.45
C ARG A 73 -7.68 4.29 8.20
N ILE A 74 -6.87 3.26 8.41
CA ILE A 74 -7.27 2.02 9.06
C ILE A 74 -6.51 1.86 10.37
N TYR A 75 -7.21 1.37 11.39
CA TYR A 75 -6.65 1.15 12.73
C TYR A 75 -6.78 -0.32 13.08
N PRO A 76 -5.79 -1.17 12.71
CA PRO A 76 -5.85 -2.60 12.98
C PRO A 76 -5.92 -2.90 14.48
N SER A 77 -6.74 -3.88 14.86
CA SER A 77 -6.85 -4.34 16.25
C SER A 77 -6.19 -5.70 16.47
N GLU A 78 -5.87 -6.42 15.41
CA GLU A 78 -5.23 -7.73 15.48
C GLU A 78 -3.75 -7.65 15.17
N THR A 79 -2.98 -8.54 15.81
CA THR A 79 -1.58 -8.77 15.45
C THR A 79 -1.52 -10.07 14.63
N ILE A 80 -0.93 -9.99 13.44
CA ILE A 80 -0.79 -11.13 12.54
C ILE A 80 0.68 -11.54 12.46
N ASP A 81 0.93 -12.84 12.47
CA ASP A 81 2.28 -13.40 12.39
C ASP A 81 2.29 -14.53 11.36
N ALA A 82 2.02 -14.19 10.11
CA ALA A 82 1.94 -15.14 9.00
C ALA A 82 3.21 -15.16 8.16
N VAL A 83 3.92 -14.02 8.05
CA VAL A 83 5.18 -13.91 7.30
C VAL A 83 6.31 -13.84 8.31
N THR A 84 7.19 -14.85 8.30
CA THR A 84 8.27 -14.96 9.28
C THR A 84 9.60 -14.42 8.74
N ALA A 85 9.79 -14.42 7.43
CA ALA A 85 11.03 -13.94 6.80
C ALA A 85 11.22 -12.43 6.97
N ASP A 86 10.13 -11.68 6.91
CA ASP A 86 10.12 -10.24 7.17
C ASP A 86 8.87 -9.90 7.99
N PRO A 87 9.00 -9.77 9.32
CA PRO A 87 7.85 -9.49 10.18
C PRO A 87 7.10 -8.20 9.84
N ASP A 88 7.76 -7.22 9.22
CA ASP A 88 7.11 -5.96 8.84
C ASP A 88 6.04 -6.17 7.77
N ASP A 89 6.16 -7.23 6.96
CA ASP A 89 5.14 -7.58 5.97
C ASP A 89 3.80 -7.91 6.62
N ASN A 90 3.80 -8.38 7.87
CA ASN A 90 2.58 -8.67 8.61
C ASN A 90 1.75 -7.40 8.87
N ARG A 91 2.38 -6.24 8.90
CA ARG A 91 1.67 -4.96 9.07
C ARG A 91 0.76 -4.66 7.87
N VAL A 92 1.17 -5.11 6.68
CA VAL A 92 0.34 -5.01 5.48
C VAL A 92 -0.90 -5.90 5.60
N LEU A 93 -0.70 -7.13 6.06
CA LEU A 93 -1.80 -8.08 6.29
C LEU A 93 -2.79 -7.54 7.33
N GLU A 94 -2.28 -6.99 8.43
CA GLU A 94 -3.11 -6.41 9.48
C GLU A 94 -3.99 -5.29 8.95
N CYS A 95 -3.43 -4.41 8.14
CA CYS A 95 -4.17 -3.31 7.53
C CYS A 95 -5.26 -3.85 6.61
N ALA A 96 -4.92 -4.80 5.74
CA ALA A 96 -5.85 -5.36 4.76
C ALA A 96 -7.02 -6.09 5.43
N VAL A 97 -6.75 -6.86 6.48
CA VAL A 97 -7.81 -7.57 7.23
C VAL A 97 -8.73 -6.57 7.90
N ALA A 98 -8.18 -5.59 8.61
CA ALA A 98 -8.98 -4.58 9.31
C ALA A 98 -9.80 -3.73 8.35
N ALA A 99 -9.28 -3.46 7.16
CA ALA A 99 -9.95 -2.66 6.14
C ALA A 99 -11.05 -3.42 5.39
N GLY A 100 -11.04 -4.75 5.48
CA GLY A 100 -11.90 -5.56 4.62
C GLY A 100 -11.48 -5.52 3.16
N SER A 101 -10.17 -5.38 2.90
CA SER A 101 -9.64 -5.30 1.55
C SER A 101 -9.86 -6.60 0.78
N GLN A 102 -10.09 -6.49 -0.52
CA GLN A 102 -10.20 -7.63 -1.42
C GLN A 102 -8.84 -7.98 -2.03
N PHE A 103 -7.94 -6.99 -2.12
CA PHE A 103 -6.62 -7.15 -2.70
C PHE A 103 -5.56 -6.47 -1.86
N ILE A 104 -4.37 -7.09 -1.85
CA ILE A 104 -3.12 -6.47 -1.42
C ILE A 104 -2.26 -6.30 -2.67
N VAL A 105 -1.74 -5.09 -2.88
CA VAL A 105 -0.84 -4.79 -3.98
C VAL A 105 0.56 -4.57 -3.43
N THR A 106 1.52 -5.34 -3.91
CA THR A 106 2.88 -5.35 -3.38
C THR A 106 3.89 -5.79 -4.44
N GLY A 107 5.14 -5.41 -4.27
CA GLY A 107 6.27 -5.97 -5.01
C GLY A 107 7.13 -6.90 -4.16
N ASP A 108 6.77 -7.09 -2.90
CA ASP A 108 7.56 -7.91 -1.98
C ASP A 108 7.40 -9.40 -2.26
N GLY A 109 8.55 -10.10 -2.39
CA GLY A 109 8.55 -11.53 -2.72
C GLY A 109 7.90 -12.41 -1.67
N ASP A 110 8.05 -12.09 -0.40
CA ASP A 110 7.49 -12.92 0.69
C ASP A 110 5.97 -12.83 0.71
N LEU A 111 5.41 -11.64 0.54
CA LEU A 111 3.96 -11.46 0.43
C LEU A 111 3.43 -12.12 -0.84
N LEU A 112 4.11 -11.95 -1.97
CA LEU A 112 3.68 -12.55 -3.24
C LEU A 112 3.70 -14.07 -3.17
N ARG A 113 4.67 -14.67 -2.50
CA ARG A 113 4.72 -16.14 -2.31
C ARG A 113 3.55 -16.64 -1.47
N LEU A 114 3.05 -15.84 -0.55
CA LEU A 114 1.86 -16.18 0.22
C LEU A 114 0.63 -16.29 -0.69
N GLY A 115 0.54 -15.47 -1.74
CA GLY A 115 -0.49 -15.53 -2.78
C GLY A 115 -1.85 -15.03 -2.37
N SER A 116 -2.30 -15.41 -1.17
CA SER A 116 -3.55 -14.93 -0.58
C SER A 116 -3.48 -15.07 0.93
N TYR A 117 -4.30 -14.31 1.62
CA TYR A 117 -4.42 -14.40 3.06
C TYR A 117 -5.85 -14.05 3.45
N SER A 118 -6.51 -14.95 4.17
CA SER A 118 -7.88 -14.72 4.66
C SER A 118 -8.86 -14.28 3.56
N GLY A 119 -8.71 -14.86 2.36
CA GLY A 119 -9.54 -14.52 1.21
C GLY A 119 -9.10 -13.27 0.44
N ILE A 120 -8.03 -12.61 0.88
CA ILE A 120 -7.49 -11.42 0.22
C ILE A 120 -6.43 -11.86 -0.77
N ARG A 121 -6.57 -11.50 -2.05
CA ARG A 121 -5.59 -11.84 -3.08
C ARG A 121 -4.41 -10.86 -3.03
N ILE A 122 -3.21 -11.39 -3.22
CA ILE A 122 -1.97 -10.61 -3.20
C ILE A 122 -1.43 -10.56 -4.63
N LEU A 123 -1.32 -9.35 -5.18
CA LEU A 123 -0.97 -9.12 -6.58
C LEU A 123 0.13 -8.07 -6.71
N ARG A 124 0.85 -8.13 -7.84
CA ARG A 124 1.72 -7.03 -8.28
C ARG A 124 0.88 -5.90 -8.85
N VAL A 125 1.45 -4.70 -8.89
CA VAL A 125 0.79 -3.52 -9.47
C VAL A 125 0.30 -3.80 -10.88
N ALA A 126 1.16 -4.39 -11.74
CA ALA A 126 0.82 -4.65 -13.13
C ALA A 126 -0.39 -5.58 -13.26
N GLU A 127 -0.45 -6.62 -12.42
CA GLU A 127 -1.58 -7.56 -12.42
C GLU A 127 -2.86 -6.87 -11.97
N PHE A 128 -2.79 -6.08 -10.90
CA PHE A 128 -3.95 -5.36 -10.39
C PHE A 128 -4.46 -4.35 -11.41
N MET A 129 -3.56 -3.59 -12.05
CA MET A 129 -3.94 -2.59 -13.04
C MET A 129 -4.65 -3.23 -14.24
N ARG A 130 -4.22 -4.43 -14.66
CA ARG A 130 -4.93 -5.18 -15.70
C ARG A 130 -6.32 -5.59 -15.26
N LEU A 131 -6.48 -5.95 -13.99
CA LEU A 131 -7.78 -6.37 -13.42
C LEU A 131 -8.82 -5.26 -13.46
N ILE A 132 -8.41 -4.03 -13.18
CA ILE A 132 -9.32 -2.87 -13.15
C ILE A 132 -9.46 -2.18 -14.50
N SER A 133 -8.64 -2.55 -15.47
CA SER A 133 -8.74 -2.01 -16.82
C SER A 133 -9.94 -2.62 -17.54
N PRO A 134 -10.79 -1.82 -18.21
CA PRO A 134 -11.97 -2.35 -18.89
C PRO A 134 -11.64 -3.19 -20.13
N ASP A 135 -10.41 -3.14 -20.63
CA ASP A 135 -10.00 -3.89 -21.84
C ASP A 135 -8.93 -4.92 -21.54
#